data_486eabe58f1585c360edaeee6b4ef136
#
_entry.id   486eabe58f1585c360edaeee6b4ef136
#
_cell.length_a   1.000
_cell.length_b   1.000
_cell.length_c   1.000
_cell.angle_alpha   90.00
_cell.angle_beta   90.00
_cell.angle_gamma   90.00
#
_symmetry.space_group_name_H-M   'P 1'
#
loop_
_entity.id
_entity.type
_entity.pdbx_description
1 polymer ?
#
loop_
_entity_poly.entity_id
_entity_poly.type
_entity_poly.pdbx_seq_one_letter_code
_entity_poly.pdbx_strand_id
1 'polypeptide(L)'
;FETHDILFGKLRPYFHKVCFASFSGICSTDILVLRPKQPEYFFYCLFVFFQNDVVEYANLGSGGTRMPRTNWSVLKQYPIAIPNVDAIVRFNEIVEPAIKKITYNINQIQTLENLRDTLLPKLMTGEVRIASNG
;
A
#
# COMPACT_ATOMS: atom_id res chain seq x y z
N PHE A 1 2.94 -11.86 0.80
CA PHE A 1 2.51 -10.83 1.73
C PHE A 1 1.12 -11.14 2.28
N GLU A 2 0.83 -10.60 3.43
CA GLU A 2 -0.46 -10.74 4.11
C GLU A 2 -1.13 -9.36 4.25
N THR A 3 -2.42 -9.39 4.55
CA THR A 3 -3.17 -8.16 4.87
C THR A 3 -2.48 -7.40 6.01
N HIS A 4 -2.38 -6.08 5.88
CA HIS A 4 -1.65 -5.17 6.77
C HIS A 4 -0.12 -5.27 6.71
N ASP A 5 0.46 -5.94 5.72
CA ASP A 5 1.88 -5.73 5.44
C ASP A 5 2.11 -4.38 4.73
N ILE A 6 3.27 -3.79 4.96
CA ILE A 6 3.73 -2.61 4.22
C ILE A 6 4.61 -3.10 3.08
N LEU A 7 4.29 -2.70 1.87
CA LEU A 7 4.99 -3.08 0.65
C LEU A 7 5.84 -1.91 0.18
N PHE A 8 7.15 -2.11 0.11
CA PHE A 8 8.10 -1.09 -0.32
C PHE A 8 8.84 -1.55 -1.58
N GLY A 9 8.73 -0.80 -2.66
CA GLY A 9 9.40 -1.11 -3.92
C GLY A 9 10.90 -0.83 -3.88
N LYS A 10 11.74 -1.87 -4.00
CA LYS A 10 13.20 -1.75 -3.99
C LYS A 10 13.76 -1.08 -5.24
N LEU A 11 13.20 -1.42 -6.40
CA LEU A 11 13.68 -0.94 -7.69
C LEU A 11 13.29 0.50 -7.92
N ARG A 12 14.25 1.37 -8.21
CA ARG A 12 14.07 2.80 -8.43
C ARG A 12 13.24 3.42 -7.29
N PRO A 13 13.78 3.51 -6.07
CA PRO A 13 13.03 3.98 -4.89
C PRO A 13 12.39 5.35 -5.08
N TYR A 14 13.00 6.22 -5.89
CA TYR A 14 12.51 7.56 -6.21
C TYR A 14 11.11 7.59 -6.85
N PHE A 15 10.59 6.47 -7.35
CA PHE A 15 9.19 6.37 -7.75
C PHE A 15 8.21 6.27 -6.57
N HIS A 16 8.69 6.29 -5.35
CA HIS A 16 7.90 6.32 -4.13
C HIS A 16 6.83 5.21 -4.09
N LYS A 17 7.22 3.98 -4.39
CA LYS A 17 6.31 2.83 -4.42
C LYS A 17 6.19 2.23 -3.03
N VAL A 18 5.35 2.86 -2.21
CA VAL A 18 5.02 2.40 -0.87
C VAL A 18 3.51 2.29 -0.75
N CYS A 19 3.02 1.17 -0.25
CA CYS A 19 1.60 0.98 0.03
C CYS A 19 1.41 -0.03 1.16
N PHE A 20 0.21 -0.14 1.67
CA PHE A 20 -0.19 -1.24 2.55
C PHE A 20 -0.97 -2.29 1.76
N ALA A 21 -0.88 -3.54 2.21
CA ALA A 21 -1.61 -4.64 1.63
C ALA A 21 -3.04 -4.68 2.19
N SER A 22 -4.05 -4.50 1.33
CA SER A 22 -5.46 -4.65 1.67
C SER A 22 -5.96 -6.10 1.54
N PHE A 23 -5.14 -6.99 0.97
CA PHE A 23 -5.40 -8.42 0.78
C PHE A 23 -4.08 -9.20 0.89
N SER A 24 -4.16 -10.51 0.99
CA SER A 24 -2.98 -11.39 0.98
C SER A 24 -2.67 -11.89 -0.42
N GLY A 25 -1.39 -12.07 -0.75
CA GLY A 25 -0.99 -12.48 -2.10
C GLY A 25 0.52 -12.73 -2.25
N ILE A 26 0.95 -12.79 -3.50
CA ILE A 26 2.36 -12.98 -3.88
C ILE A 26 2.85 -11.70 -4.54
N CYS A 27 4.06 -11.27 -4.21
CA CYS A 27 4.70 -10.12 -4.83
C CYS A 27 6.07 -10.50 -5.43
N SER A 28 6.59 -9.61 -6.26
CA SER A 28 7.94 -9.74 -6.82
C SER A 28 9.01 -9.65 -5.72
N THR A 29 10.16 -10.27 -5.96
CA THR A 29 11.36 -10.13 -5.13
C THR A 29 11.91 -8.68 -5.09
N ASP A 30 11.46 -7.81 -5.98
CA ASP A 30 11.75 -6.37 -5.95
C ASP A 30 10.85 -5.58 -4.98
N ILE A 31 10.04 -6.25 -4.18
CA ILE A 31 9.25 -5.67 -3.09
C ILE A 31 9.83 -6.14 -1.75
N LEU A 32 10.03 -5.21 -0.83
CA LEU A 32 10.22 -5.53 0.59
C LEU A 32 8.85 -5.62 1.24
N VAL A 33 8.60 -6.74 1.91
CA VAL A 33 7.42 -6.93 2.75
C VAL A 33 7.83 -6.62 4.18
N LEU A 34 7.27 -5.56 4.73
CA LEU A 34 7.62 -5.03 6.05
C LEU A 34 6.44 -5.21 6.99
N ARG A 35 6.70 -5.82 8.14
CA ARG A 35 5.71 -6.06 9.17
C ARG A 35 6.27 -5.61 10.53
N PRO A 36 5.63 -4.69 11.23
CA PRO A 36 6.06 -4.33 12.57
C PRO A 36 5.90 -5.53 13.51
N LYS A 37 6.82 -5.66 14.48
CA LYS A 37 6.75 -6.74 15.48
C LYS A 37 5.54 -6.60 16.40
N GLN A 38 5.11 -5.37 16.64
CA GLN A 38 3.96 -5.02 17.47
C GLN A 38 2.89 -4.43 16.53
N PRO A 39 1.72 -5.06 16.40
CA PRO A 39 0.69 -4.65 15.45
C PRO A 39 0.22 -3.20 15.61
N GLU A 40 0.20 -2.68 16.83
CA GLU A 40 -0.19 -1.31 17.15
C GLU A 40 0.68 -0.25 16.46
N TYR A 41 1.91 -0.58 16.07
CA TYR A 41 2.82 0.32 15.33
C TYR A 41 2.61 0.29 13.82
N PHE A 42 1.61 -0.46 13.31
CA PHE A 42 1.40 -0.61 11.87
C PHE A 42 1.22 0.74 11.16
N PHE A 43 0.28 1.56 11.62
CA PHE A 43 0.02 2.85 10.98
C PHE A 43 1.22 3.79 11.09
N TYR A 44 1.88 3.81 12.25
CA TYR A 44 3.10 4.59 12.42
C TYR A 44 4.18 4.17 11.43
N CYS A 45 4.48 2.89 11.34
CA CYS A 45 5.46 2.37 10.37
C CYS A 45 5.07 2.67 8.94
N LEU A 46 3.79 2.51 8.58
CA LEU A 46 3.28 2.85 7.25
C LEU A 46 3.59 4.32 6.90
N PHE A 47 3.27 5.24 7.80
CA PHE A 47 3.50 6.66 7.56
C PHE A 47 4.99 7.03 7.57
N VAL A 48 5.82 6.35 8.36
CA VAL A 48 7.29 6.52 8.32
C VAL A 48 7.81 6.12 6.94
N PHE A 49 7.48 4.94 6.45
CA PHE A 49 7.95 4.49 5.12
C PHE A 49 7.35 5.29 3.97
N PHE A 50 6.24 6.00 4.22
CA PHE A 50 5.60 6.88 3.23
C PHE A 50 6.21 8.29 3.19
N GLN A 51 7.18 8.62 4.05
CA GLN A 51 7.86 9.91 4.04
C GLN A 51 8.85 10.01 2.88
N ASN A 52 8.93 11.19 2.27
CA ASN A 52 9.89 11.47 1.21
C ASN A 52 11.34 11.25 1.66
N ASP A 53 11.66 11.64 2.90
CA ASP A 53 13.00 11.51 3.47
C ASP A 53 13.47 10.06 3.54
N VAL A 54 12.57 9.13 3.87
CA VAL A 54 12.86 7.69 3.88
C VAL A 54 13.10 7.17 2.46
N VAL A 55 12.29 7.62 1.51
CA VAL A 55 12.44 7.26 0.09
C VAL A 55 13.75 7.81 -0.48
N GLU A 56 14.10 9.05 -0.15
CA GLU A 56 15.37 9.66 -0.55
C GLU A 56 16.56 8.93 0.08
N TYR A 57 16.49 8.62 1.36
CA TYR A 57 17.51 7.81 2.05
C TYR A 57 17.70 6.45 1.38
N ALA A 58 16.60 5.76 1.05
CA ALA A 58 16.62 4.50 0.33
C ALA A 58 17.25 4.65 -1.06
N ASN A 59 17.00 5.77 -1.75
CA ASN A 59 17.55 6.07 -3.06
C ASN A 59 19.05 6.32 -2.99
N LEU A 60 19.52 7.14 -2.04
CA LEU A 60 20.93 7.46 -1.83
C LEU A 60 21.75 6.20 -1.47
N GLY A 61 21.17 5.29 -0.69
CA GLY A 61 21.79 4.00 -0.33
C GLY A 61 21.62 2.90 -1.39
N SER A 62 21.04 3.21 -2.55
CA SER A 62 20.80 2.23 -3.61
C SER A 62 22.08 1.92 -4.40
N GLY A 63 22.26 0.66 -4.77
CA GLY A 63 23.30 0.22 -5.71
C GLY A 63 22.80 0.21 -7.16
N GLY A 64 23.71 0.46 -8.12
CA GLY A 64 23.43 0.41 -9.56
C GLY A 64 23.11 1.77 -10.17
N THR A 65 23.67 2.04 -11.35
CA THR A 65 23.57 3.35 -12.03
C THR A 65 22.31 3.50 -12.88
N ARG A 66 21.90 2.44 -13.58
CA ARG A 66 20.74 2.46 -14.51
C ARG A 66 19.44 2.04 -13.84
N MET A 67 19.52 1.10 -12.91
CA MET A 67 18.38 0.51 -12.21
C MET A 67 18.70 0.40 -10.70
N PRO A 68 18.76 1.54 -9.99
CA PRO A 68 19.12 1.56 -8.58
C PRO A 68 18.14 0.70 -7.77
N ARG A 69 18.68 -0.14 -6.89
CA ARG A 69 17.92 -0.96 -5.97
C ARG A 69 18.38 -0.72 -4.55
N THR A 70 17.44 -0.43 -3.70
CA THR A 70 17.65 -0.45 -2.26
C THR A 70 17.44 -1.87 -1.70
N ASN A 71 17.77 -2.05 -0.44
CA ASN A 71 17.55 -3.31 0.27
C ASN A 71 17.28 -3.05 1.76
N TRP A 72 16.89 -4.09 2.49
CA TRP A 72 16.60 -3.98 3.91
C TRP A 72 17.82 -3.53 4.74
N SER A 73 19.02 -3.90 4.37
CA SER A 73 20.24 -3.51 5.11
C SER A 73 20.49 -2.00 5.08
N VAL A 74 20.00 -1.30 4.05
CA VAL A 74 19.99 0.16 3.97
C VAL A 74 18.85 0.72 4.80
N LEU A 75 17.61 0.32 4.52
CA LEU A 75 16.41 0.90 5.16
C LEU A 75 16.40 0.74 6.68
N LYS A 76 16.87 -0.39 7.20
CA LYS A 76 16.92 -0.63 8.67
C LYS A 76 17.84 0.33 9.43
N GLN A 77 18.70 1.06 8.74
CA GLN A 77 19.63 2.02 9.35
C GLN A 77 19.03 3.44 9.39
N TYR A 78 17.89 3.65 8.75
CA TYR A 78 17.21 4.94 8.81
C TYR A 78 16.77 5.25 10.25
N PRO A 79 17.20 6.38 10.83
CA PRO A 79 16.85 6.70 12.20
C PRO A 79 15.39 7.12 12.30
N ILE A 80 14.64 6.48 13.18
CA ILE A 80 13.25 6.82 13.49
C ILE A 80 13.08 7.09 14.98
N ALA A 81 12.26 8.07 15.34
CA ALA A 81 11.82 8.26 16.69
C ALA A 81 10.76 7.21 17.03
N ILE A 82 10.94 6.47 18.12
CA ILE A 82 9.93 5.50 18.56
C ILE A 82 8.98 6.21 19.53
N PRO A 83 7.70 6.43 19.14
CA PRO A 83 6.73 7.06 20.02
C PRO A 83 6.41 6.17 21.24
N ASN A 84 5.97 6.77 22.32
CA ASN A 84 5.41 6.02 23.43
C ASN A 84 4.03 5.44 23.06
N VAL A 85 3.56 4.48 23.86
CA VAL A 85 2.31 3.75 23.58
C VAL A 85 1.10 4.70 23.53
N ASP A 86 1.03 5.70 24.41
CA ASP A 86 -0.09 6.64 24.44
C ASP A 86 -0.17 7.48 23.15
N ALA A 87 0.98 7.89 22.62
CA ALA A 87 1.03 8.61 21.34
C ALA A 87 0.59 7.71 20.17
N ILE A 88 1.00 6.44 20.19
CA ILE A 88 0.58 5.45 19.17
C ILE A 88 -0.93 5.22 19.22
N VAL A 89 -1.50 5.06 20.40
CA VAL A 89 -2.96 4.86 20.55
C VAL A 89 -3.72 6.05 19.95
N ARG A 90 -3.37 7.28 20.36
CA ARG A 90 -4.01 8.50 19.83
C ARG A 90 -3.83 8.64 18.31
N PHE A 91 -2.67 8.30 17.80
CA PHE A 91 -2.40 8.32 16.36
C PHE A 91 -3.28 7.31 15.61
N ASN A 92 -3.39 6.10 16.15
CA ASN A 92 -4.22 5.04 15.56
C ASN A 92 -5.72 5.42 15.56
N GLU A 93 -6.23 6.04 16.62
CA GLU A 93 -7.62 6.52 16.69
C GLU A 93 -7.96 7.48 15.55
N ILE A 94 -7.00 8.29 15.11
CA ILE A 94 -7.17 9.25 14.01
C ILE A 94 -7.03 8.58 12.66
N VAL A 95 -6.03 7.71 12.49
CA VAL A 95 -5.63 7.17 11.19
C VAL A 95 -6.46 5.96 10.77
N GLU A 96 -6.79 5.08 11.71
CA GLU A 96 -7.48 3.82 11.42
C GLU A 96 -8.81 4.01 10.67
N PRO A 97 -9.70 4.95 11.04
CA PRO A 97 -10.94 5.18 10.30
C PRO A 97 -10.70 5.58 8.84
N ALA A 98 -9.67 6.40 8.59
CA ALA A 98 -9.32 6.82 7.24
C ALA A 98 -8.81 5.65 6.39
N ILE A 99 -7.92 4.83 6.94
CA ILE A 99 -7.39 3.63 6.26
C ILE A 99 -8.51 2.60 6.01
N LYS A 100 -9.41 2.39 6.98
CA LYS A 100 -10.60 1.53 6.78
C LYS A 100 -11.45 2.04 5.63
N LYS A 101 -11.68 3.35 5.53
CA LYS A 101 -12.44 3.94 4.44
C LYS A 101 -11.76 3.77 3.09
N ILE A 102 -10.44 3.95 3.03
CA ILE A 102 -9.64 3.72 1.82
C ILE A 102 -9.78 2.26 1.37
N THR A 103 -9.58 1.30 2.29
CA THR A 103 -9.71 -0.13 2.00
C THR A 103 -11.11 -0.48 1.49
N TYR A 104 -12.15 0.04 2.13
CA TYR A 104 -13.52 -0.14 1.69
C TYR A 104 -13.75 0.40 0.27
N ASN A 105 -13.25 1.59 -0.03
CA ASN A 105 -13.38 2.19 -1.35
C ASN A 105 -12.63 1.38 -2.42
N ILE A 106 -11.42 0.89 -2.13
CA ILE A 106 -10.66 0.02 -3.04
C ILE A 106 -11.47 -1.24 -3.39
N ASN A 107 -12.06 -1.89 -2.40
CA ASN A 107 -12.87 -3.09 -2.60
C ASN A 107 -14.15 -2.78 -3.42
N GLN A 108 -14.77 -1.61 -3.20
CA GLN A 108 -15.91 -1.16 -4.00
C GLN A 108 -15.52 -0.91 -5.45
N ILE A 109 -14.40 -0.23 -5.68
CA ILE A 109 -13.89 0.04 -7.04
C ILE A 109 -13.69 -1.29 -7.77
N GLN A 110 -13.01 -2.27 -7.14
CA GLN A 110 -12.79 -3.60 -7.75
C GLN A 110 -14.11 -4.31 -8.08
N THR A 111 -15.10 -4.22 -7.20
CA THR A 111 -16.43 -4.81 -7.43
C THR A 111 -17.12 -4.15 -8.62
N LEU A 112 -17.09 -2.81 -8.70
CA LEU A 112 -17.70 -2.05 -9.79
C LEU A 112 -16.98 -2.31 -11.13
N GLU A 113 -15.66 -2.41 -11.13
CA GLU A 113 -14.88 -2.76 -12.32
C GLU A 113 -15.26 -4.16 -12.83
N ASN A 114 -15.32 -5.16 -11.96
CA ASN A 114 -15.73 -6.51 -12.32
C ASN A 114 -17.17 -6.55 -12.86
N LEU A 115 -18.06 -5.77 -12.24
CA LEU A 115 -19.45 -5.68 -12.70
C LEU A 115 -19.53 -4.99 -14.07
N ARG A 116 -18.83 -3.90 -14.30
CA ARG A 116 -18.73 -3.21 -15.59
C ARG A 116 -18.23 -4.18 -16.67
N ASP A 117 -17.12 -4.85 -16.41
CA ASP A 117 -16.46 -5.73 -17.39
C ASP A 117 -17.31 -6.98 -17.71
N THR A 118 -18.15 -7.39 -16.78
CA THR A 118 -19.12 -8.49 -17.00
C THR A 118 -20.36 -8.02 -17.77
N LEU A 119 -20.88 -6.85 -17.46
CA LEU A 119 -22.15 -6.37 -18.03
C LEU A 119 -21.98 -5.68 -19.37
N LEU A 120 -20.89 -4.94 -19.57
CA LEU A 120 -20.70 -4.16 -20.79
C LEU A 120 -20.77 -5.01 -22.06
N PRO A 121 -20.09 -6.17 -22.20
CA PRO A 121 -20.23 -7.03 -23.36
C PRO A 121 -21.68 -7.53 -23.58
N LYS A 122 -22.37 -7.87 -22.50
CA LYS A 122 -23.76 -8.38 -22.56
C LYS A 122 -24.76 -7.31 -22.99
N LEU A 123 -24.52 -6.06 -22.59
CA LEU A 123 -25.33 -4.92 -23.06
C LEU A 123 -25.06 -4.62 -24.54
N MET A 124 -23.79 -4.69 -24.95
CA MET A 124 -23.41 -4.44 -26.35
C MET A 124 -23.94 -5.51 -27.33
N THR A 125 -24.04 -6.76 -26.87
CA THR A 125 -24.59 -7.87 -27.69
C THR A 125 -26.12 -7.92 -27.60
N GLY A 126 -26.77 -7.14 -26.75
CA GLY A 126 -28.23 -7.15 -26.55
C GLY A 126 -28.72 -8.36 -25.73
N GLU A 127 -27.81 -9.13 -25.13
CA GLU A 127 -28.15 -10.26 -24.24
C GLU A 127 -28.88 -9.77 -22.98
N VAL A 128 -28.51 -8.60 -22.47
CA VAL A 128 -29.16 -7.91 -21.35
C VAL A 128 -29.66 -6.56 -21.85
N ARG A 129 -30.90 -6.23 -21.53
CA ARG A 129 -31.50 -4.91 -21.81
C ARG A 129 -31.79 -4.16 -20.53
N ILE A 130 -31.52 -2.87 -20.53
CA ILE A 130 -31.93 -1.99 -19.45
C ILE A 130 -33.42 -1.74 -19.61
N ALA A 131 -34.24 -2.07 -18.59
CA ALA A 131 -35.65 -1.69 -18.59
C ALA A 131 -35.73 -0.15 -18.52
N SER A 132 -36.23 0.48 -19.58
CA SER A 132 -36.59 1.89 -19.54
C SER A 132 -37.84 2.01 -18.72
N ASN A 133 -37.75 2.48 -17.48
CA ASN A 133 -38.89 3.00 -16.76
C ASN A 133 -39.27 4.30 -17.44
N GLY A 134 -40.33 4.24 -18.26
CA GLY A 134 -40.98 5.40 -18.85
C GLY A 134 -41.75 6.19 -17.81
#